data_6fd6e9ba159f22f690103aacf06d64bb
#
_entry.id   6fd6e9ba159f22f690103aacf06d64bb
#
_cell.length_a   1.000
_cell.length_b   1.000
_cell.length_c   1.000
_cell.angle_alpha   90.00
_cell.angle_beta   90.00
_cell.angle_gamma   90.00
#
_symmetry.space_group_name_H-M   'P 1'
#
loop_
_entity.id
_entity.type
_entity.pdbx_description
1 polymer ?
#
loop_
_entity_poly.entity_id
_entity_poly.type
_entity_poly.pdbx_seq_one_letter_code
_entity_poly.pdbx_strand_id
1 'polypeptide(L)' 'MKTKSYIVTAIEFDFEDSMGEISIDDQKFITDNALGIWHAIDDDNLIDFITEKTGWCIKSINFEPNRPHALTSYM' A
#
# COMPACT_ATOMS: atom_id res chain seq x y z
N MET A 1 -18.64 -9.91 -0.99
CA MET A 1 -17.55 -10.22 -0.05
C MET A 1 -17.20 -9.00 0.76
N LYS A 2 -16.80 -9.23 1.99
CA LYS A 2 -16.42 -8.11 2.85
C LYS A 2 -14.96 -7.74 2.63
N THR A 3 -14.71 -6.45 2.54
CA THR A 3 -13.35 -5.97 2.51
C THR A 3 -12.83 -5.77 3.92
N LYS A 4 -11.52 -5.81 4.04
CA LYS A 4 -10.83 -5.52 5.29
C LYS A 4 -10.06 -4.22 5.12
N SER A 5 -9.84 -3.53 6.22
CA SER A 5 -9.02 -2.32 6.20
C SER A 5 -7.58 -2.67 6.57
N TYR A 6 -6.65 -2.09 5.84
CA TYR A 6 -5.22 -2.27 6.11
C TYR A 6 -4.56 -0.92 6.19
N ILE A 7 -3.52 -0.84 7.02
CA ILE A 7 -2.69 0.36 7.09
C ILE A 7 -1.33 -0.01 6.50
N VAL A 8 -0.97 0.62 5.40
CA VAL A 8 0.35 0.44 4.80
C VAL A 8 1.29 1.41 5.50
N THR A 9 2.25 0.86 6.22
CA THR A 9 3.19 1.65 7.03
C THR A 9 4.48 1.95 6.29
N ALA A 10 4.84 1.10 5.33
CA ALA A 10 6.02 1.32 4.49
C ALA A 10 5.81 0.58 3.18
N ILE A 11 6.28 1.18 2.10
CA ILE A 11 6.15 0.55 0.79
C ILE A 11 7.28 1.03 -0.10
N GLU A 12 7.77 0.12 -0.94
CA GLU A 12 8.82 0.41 -1.90
C GLU A 12 8.38 -0.16 -3.23
N PHE A 13 8.41 0.66 -4.26
CA PHE A 13 8.05 0.24 -5.61
C PHE A 13 9.30 0.00 -6.45
N ASP A 14 9.15 -0.82 -7.48
CA ASP A 14 10.21 -1.06 -8.43
C ASP A 14 10.05 -0.05 -9.58
N PHE A 15 10.81 1.02 -9.51
CA PHE A 15 10.79 2.06 -10.53
C PHE A 15 11.87 1.86 -11.58
N GLU A 16 12.60 0.77 -11.52
CA GLU A 16 13.66 0.51 -12.48
C GLU A 16 13.12 0.34 -13.89
N ASP A 17 11.89 -0.17 -14.00
CA ASP A 17 11.24 -0.32 -15.30
C ASP A 17 10.95 1.00 -15.99
N SER A 18 11.02 2.11 -15.26
CA SER A 18 10.80 3.42 -15.85
C SER A 18 11.99 3.88 -16.69
N MET A 19 13.12 3.21 -16.53
CA MET A 19 14.36 3.56 -17.24
C MET A 19 14.74 5.03 -17.06
N GLY A 20 14.49 5.54 -15.86
CA GLY A 20 14.87 6.92 -15.54
C GLY A 20 13.85 7.96 -15.97
N GLU A 21 12.71 7.56 -16.48
CA GLU A 21 11.68 8.50 -16.91
C GLU A 21 10.97 9.18 -15.75
N ILE A 22 11.01 8.56 -14.57
CA ILE A 22 10.34 9.11 -13.39
C ILE A 22 11.37 9.77 -12.50
N SER A 23 11.13 11.03 -12.17
CA SER A 23 12.02 11.78 -11.28
C SER A 23 11.92 11.22 -9.86
N ILE A 24 12.93 11.51 -9.06
CA ILE A 24 12.93 11.07 -7.66
C ILE A 24 11.76 11.69 -6.90
N ASP A 25 11.41 12.93 -7.22
CA ASP A 25 10.27 13.60 -6.59
C ASP A 25 8.98 12.89 -6.91
N ASP A 26 8.80 12.46 -8.15
CA ASP A 26 7.60 11.73 -8.56
C ASP A 26 7.55 10.35 -7.91
N GLN A 27 8.69 9.67 -7.80
CA GLN A 27 8.77 8.39 -7.12
C GLN A 27 8.32 8.54 -5.66
N LYS A 28 8.79 9.57 -5.01
CA LYS A 28 8.45 9.84 -3.63
C LYS A 28 6.97 10.15 -3.48
N PHE A 29 6.42 10.92 -4.41
CA PHE A 29 5.01 11.26 -4.41
C PHE A 29 4.14 9.99 -4.52
N ILE A 30 4.50 9.10 -5.44
CA ILE A 30 3.77 7.84 -5.64
C ILE A 30 3.84 6.99 -4.37
N THR A 31 5.04 6.89 -3.79
CA THR A 31 5.24 6.10 -2.58
C THR A 31 4.44 6.67 -1.41
N ASP A 32 4.50 7.97 -1.21
CA ASP A 32 3.78 8.61 -0.11
C ASP A 32 2.27 8.42 -0.25
N ASN A 33 1.75 8.47 -1.46
CA ASN A 33 0.32 8.30 -1.70
C ASN A 33 -0.14 6.87 -1.49
N ALA A 34 0.77 5.92 -1.51
CA ALA A 34 0.44 4.53 -1.27
C ALA A 34 0.43 4.18 0.22
N LEU A 35 0.93 5.07 1.06
CA LEU A 35 0.88 4.86 2.50
C LEU A 35 -0.51 5.19 3.03
N GLY A 36 -0.87 4.57 4.16
CA GLY A 36 -2.15 4.86 4.81
C GLY A 36 -3.14 3.72 4.65
N ILE A 37 -4.40 4.06 4.70
CA ILE A 37 -5.47 3.07 4.79
C ILE A 37 -5.92 2.62 3.40
N TRP A 38 -5.99 1.30 3.22
CA TRP A 38 -6.51 0.67 2.02
C TRP A 38 -7.56 -0.37 2.40
N HIS A 39 -8.46 -0.62 1.49
CA HIS A 39 -9.49 -1.64 1.68
C HIS A 39 -9.32 -2.72 0.63
N ALA A 40 -9.23 -3.96 1.08
CA ALA A 40 -9.04 -5.11 0.20
C ALA A 40 -9.67 -6.35 0.84
N ILE A 41 -9.85 -7.38 0.04
CA ILE A 41 -10.46 -8.62 0.52
C ILE A 41 -9.48 -9.40 1.39
N ASP A 42 -8.23 -9.46 0.96
CA ASP A 42 -7.16 -10.14 1.69
C ASP A 42 -5.82 -9.52 1.32
N ASP A 43 -4.75 -10.10 1.87
CA ASP A 43 -3.39 -9.57 1.67
C ASP A 43 -2.99 -9.55 0.20
N ASP A 44 -3.26 -10.64 -0.51
CA ASP A 44 -2.90 -10.72 -1.93
C ASP A 44 -3.68 -9.70 -2.75
N ASN A 45 -4.94 -9.54 -2.43
CA ASN A 45 -5.78 -8.57 -3.12
C ASN A 45 -5.31 -7.15 -2.84
N LEU A 46 -4.84 -6.89 -1.61
CA LEU A 46 -4.29 -5.57 -1.26
C LEU A 46 -3.12 -5.22 -2.16
N ILE A 47 -2.19 -6.16 -2.33
CA ILE A 47 -1.01 -5.94 -3.16
C ILE A 47 -1.40 -5.69 -4.61
N ASP A 48 -2.30 -6.51 -5.14
CA ASP A 48 -2.79 -6.34 -6.51
C ASP A 48 -3.48 -5.00 -6.68
N PHE A 49 -4.27 -4.60 -5.70
CA PHE A 49 -5.02 -3.35 -5.78
C PHE A 49 -4.09 -2.15 -5.81
N ILE A 50 -3.06 -2.15 -4.96
CA ILE A 50 -2.08 -1.07 -4.95
C ILE A 50 -1.31 -1.02 -6.26
N THR A 51 -0.89 -2.18 -6.75
CA THR A 51 -0.18 -2.27 -8.03
C THR A 51 -1.03 -1.70 -9.16
N GLU A 52 -2.31 -2.05 -9.18
CA GLU A 52 -3.22 -1.59 -10.23
C GLU A 52 -3.46 -0.09 -10.14
N LYS A 53 -3.62 0.43 -8.93
CA LYS A 53 -3.87 1.85 -8.73
C LYS A 53 -2.67 2.71 -9.07
N THR A 54 -1.48 2.26 -8.74
CA THR A 54 -0.27 3.04 -8.97
C THR A 54 0.34 2.78 -10.34
N GLY A 55 0.08 1.59 -10.90
CA GLY A 55 0.70 1.19 -12.15
C GLY A 55 2.13 0.69 -11.99
N TRP A 56 2.59 0.51 -10.76
CA TRP A 56 3.96 0.08 -10.47
C TRP A 56 3.98 -1.18 -9.64
N CYS A 57 4.95 -2.05 -9.92
CA CYS A 57 5.14 -3.25 -9.14
C CYS A 57 5.70 -2.91 -7.77
N ILE A 58 5.23 -3.62 -6.76
CA ILE A 58 5.69 -3.44 -5.39
C ILE A 58 6.93 -4.28 -5.18
N LYS A 59 8.01 -3.66 -4.73
CA LYS A 59 9.23 -4.35 -4.41
C LYS A 59 9.22 -4.85 -2.97
N SER A 60 8.65 -4.04 -2.07
CA SER A 60 8.59 -4.37 -0.65
C SER A 60 7.41 -3.62 -0.05
N ILE A 61 6.72 -4.22 0.91
CA ILE A 61 5.60 -3.58 1.56
C ILE A 61 5.47 -4.07 2.99
N ASN A 62 5.18 -3.15 3.90
CA ASN A 62 4.81 -3.47 5.27
C ASN A 62 3.43 -2.91 5.53
N PHE A 63 2.56 -3.74 6.06
CA PHE A 63 1.20 -3.33 6.36
C PHE A 63 0.69 -4.11 7.55
N GLU A 64 -0.36 -3.58 8.16
CA GLU A 64 -1.02 -4.24 9.29
C GLU A 64 -2.53 -4.11 9.12
N PRO A 65 -3.28 -5.03 9.74
CA PRO A 65 -4.72 -4.88 9.76
C PRO A 65 -5.10 -3.62 10.52
N ASN A 66 -6.00 -2.84 9.94
CA ASN A 66 -6.54 -1.66 10.62
C ASN A 66 -7.79 -2.10 11.37
N ARG A 67 -7.65 -2.45 12.65
CA ARG A 67 -8.78 -2.87 13.47
C ARG A 67 -9.32 -1.70 14.24
N PRO A 68 -10.59 -1.44 14.08
CA PRO A 68 -11.22 -0.37 14.85
C PRO A 68 -11.15 -0.69 16.30
N HIS A 69 -10.93 -0.78 17.03
CA HIS A 69 -10.89 -1.03 18.32
C HIS A 69 -10.07 -1.57 18.94
N ALA A 70 -9.70 -1.45 18.19
CA ALA A 70 -9.13 -2.03 19.02
C ALA A 70 -9.47 -1.69 20.37
N LEU A 71 -10.01 -1.30 20.20
CA LEU A 71 -10.26 -1.07 21.04
C LEU A 71 -10.64 -1.58 21.96
N THR A 72 -10.96 -1.62 21.92
CA THR A 72 -11.20 -1.99 22.67
C THR A 72 -10.91 -2.60 23.50
N SER A 73 -10.83 -2.84 23.65
CA SER A 73 -10.52 -3.43 24.39
C SER A 73 -10.24 -3.32 25.42
N TYR A 74 -10.32 -2.96 25.90
CA TYR A 74 -9.95 -2.94 26.85
C TYR A 74 -10.21 -3.06 27.64
N MET A 75 -10.54 -2.93 27.43
CA MET A 75 -10.53 -3.12 28.10
C MET A 75 -10.69 -3.15 28.64
#